data_2d8cc94c155163748ae14908baec1215
#
_entry.id   2d8cc94c155163748ae14908baec1215
#
_cell.length_a   1.000
_cell.length_b   1.000
_cell.length_c   1.000
_cell.angle_alpha   90.00
_cell.angle_beta   90.00
_cell.angle_gamma   90.00
#
_symmetry.space_group_name_H-M   'P 1'
#
loop_
_entity.id
_entity.type
_entity.pdbx_description
1 polymer ?
#
loop_
_entity_poly.entity_id
_entity_poly.type
_entity_poly.pdbx_seq_one_letter_code
_entity_poly.pdbx_strand_id
1 'polypeptide(L)'
;MRLTTRAALAAALVTAVTGAVLPAAAAADTRAPAPRTERVSVAGDGAQAEGPSDATDISADGRYVVFASEAANLVPGDTNGQTDIYLRDLRTKKVERISLQDSGEQYTSHAGDPSISADGRYVTYSAQVDKPGGLYSGTFLKDRKTGRTEIVSLSDDDKPVFGDYVVGAEVSASGRYVAFVSELKEHGDGGGDGMWTGIYLRDRKAGSTRLVSEIVTGQPTWIIGGLSLSADGRHVGYGLGQVRPGLGGRTYTYDATTGRTKRIDLSPTGADLRIGVPSLSKDGRYAAFDTAEALVPGDTNGKSDIYRLDTRTGAYKKVTQKAGGGQTGDDSYQPDITPDGRHVAFISSASGLTAGDPAKGPLYVRDLKTGKTRRVNVPQGGGESEDQGWPAYALSADAKTFTFTSDATNLVPGDTNTARDVFVRRNVS
;
A
#
# COMPACT_ATOMS: atom_id res chain seq x y z
N MET A 1 -76.15 54.07 61.36
CA MET A 1 -75.23 54.91 60.68
C MET A 1 -73.86 54.75 61.28
N ARG A 2 -73.08 53.83 60.88
CA ARG A 2 -71.72 53.66 61.28
C ARG A 2 -70.92 53.09 60.11
N LEU A 3 -70.01 53.90 59.59
CA LEU A 3 -68.97 53.45 58.63
C LEU A 3 -67.93 52.59 59.35
N THR A 4 -67.60 51.48 58.77
CA THR A 4 -66.38 50.73 59.16
C THR A 4 -65.50 50.56 57.95
N THR A 5 -64.36 51.23 58.04
CA THR A 5 -63.19 51.18 57.13
C THR A 5 -62.50 49.84 57.32
N ARG A 6 -62.24 49.11 56.22
CA ARG A 6 -61.35 47.97 56.24
C ARG A 6 -60.08 48.33 55.48
N ALA A 7 -58.96 48.30 56.21
CA ALA A 7 -57.64 48.47 55.67
C ALA A 7 -57.22 47.16 54.98
N ALA A 8 -56.74 47.25 53.76
CA ALA A 8 -56.12 46.16 53.03
C ALA A 8 -54.59 46.17 53.20
N LEU A 9 -54.07 45.13 53.77
CA LEU A 9 -52.61 44.88 53.85
C LEU A 9 -52.16 44.28 52.48
N ALA A 10 -51.29 44.99 51.76
CA ALA A 10 -50.61 44.46 50.60
C ALA A 10 -49.30 43.75 51.03
N ALA A 11 -49.22 42.44 50.87
CA ALA A 11 -48.00 41.68 51.02
C ALA A 11 -47.21 41.70 49.68
N ALA A 12 -46.07 42.28 49.67
CA ALA A 12 -45.13 42.24 48.54
C ALA A 12 -44.40 40.88 48.53
N LEU A 13 -44.65 40.08 47.51
CA LEU A 13 -43.87 38.85 47.28
C LEU A 13 -42.61 39.18 46.48
N VAL A 14 -41.43 39.09 47.10
CA VAL A 14 -40.14 39.19 46.43
C VAL A 14 -39.78 37.80 45.89
N THR A 15 -39.94 37.58 44.57
CA THR A 15 -39.42 36.39 43.88
C THR A 15 -37.97 36.60 43.55
N ALA A 16 -37.10 35.88 44.28
CA ALA A 16 -35.69 35.77 43.93
C ALA A 16 -35.53 34.85 42.71
N VAL A 17 -35.23 35.39 41.53
CA VAL A 17 -34.83 34.64 40.33
C VAL A 17 -33.37 34.22 40.51
N THR A 18 -33.14 32.99 40.96
CA THR A 18 -31.81 32.35 40.86
C THR A 18 -31.57 31.95 39.43
N GLY A 19 -30.82 32.78 38.68
CA GLY A 19 -30.33 32.42 37.35
C GLY A 19 -29.36 31.24 37.43
N ALA A 20 -29.80 30.04 37.03
CA ALA A 20 -28.90 28.94 36.81
C ALA A 20 -28.04 29.27 35.57
N VAL A 21 -26.76 29.61 35.80
CA VAL A 21 -25.75 29.67 34.74
C VAL A 21 -25.49 28.24 34.27
N LEU A 22 -26.09 27.83 33.17
CA LEU A 22 -25.71 26.61 32.48
C LEU A 22 -24.24 26.75 32.02
N PRO A 23 -23.38 25.77 32.30
CA PRO A 23 -22.03 25.81 31.73
C PRO A 23 -22.16 25.79 30.21
N ALA A 24 -21.53 26.75 29.54
CA ALA A 24 -21.40 26.75 28.09
C ALA A 24 -20.77 25.41 27.70
N ALA A 25 -21.52 24.60 26.96
CA ALA A 25 -20.93 23.41 26.34
C ALA A 25 -19.75 23.88 25.50
N ALA A 26 -18.56 23.45 25.85
CA ALA A 26 -17.37 23.69 25.03
C ALA A 26 -17.70 23.16 23.62
N ALA A 27 -17.74 24.03 22.65
CA ALA A 27 -17.88 23.65 21.26
C ALA A 27 -16.72 22.69 20.96
N ALA A 28 -17.04 21.43 20.64
CA ALA A 28 -16.02 20.49 20.22
C ALA A 28 -15.31 21.10 19.03
N ASP A 29 -13.99 21.20 19.11
CA ASP A 29 -13.16 21.68 18.01
C ASP A 29 -13.38 20.72 16.82
N THR A 30 -14.14 21.17 15.84
CA THR A 30 -14.48 20.40 14.64
C THR A 30 -13.34 20.41 13.61
N ARG A 31 -12.22 21.03 13.97
CA ARG A 31 -11.04 21.05 13.11
C ARG A 31 -10.48 19.65 12.98
N ALA A 32 -10.29 19.19 11.71
CA ALA A 32 -9.63 17.92 11.44
C ALA A 32 -8.26 17.87 12.17
N PRO A 33 -7.90 16.72 12.77
CA PRO A 33 -6.60 16.58 13.43
C PRO A 33 -5.46 16.94 12.47
N ALA A 34 -4.44 17.64 12.99
CA ALA A 34 -3.27 17.99 12.20
C ALA A 34 -2.54 16.74 11.67
N PRO A 35 -1.88 16.83 10.50
CA PRO A 35 -1.06 15.74 9.99
C PRO A 35 0.05 15.38 10.98
N ARG A 36 0.28 14.08 11.17
CA ARG A 36 1.25 13.57 12.15
C ARG A 36 2.05 12.40 11.59
N THR A 37 3.38 12.44 11.73
CA THR A 37 4.30 11.34 11.44
C THR A 37 4.64 10.59 12.73
N GLU A 38 4.59 9.25 12.69
CA GLU A 38 4.94 8.37 13.82
C GLU A 38 5.78 7.21 13.27
N ARG A 39 6.74 6.70 14.07
CA ARG A 39 7.45 5.45 13.75
C ARG A 39 6.55 4.25 14.04
N VAL A 40 6.55 3.29 13.13
CA VAL A 40 5.79 2.04 13.20
C VAL A 40 6.68 0.89 13.70
N SER A 41 7.93 0.84 13.24
CA SER A 41 8.95 -0.15 13.61
C SER A 41 9.45 0.07 15.04
N VAL A 42 8.57 -0.17 16.00
CA VAL A 42 8.87 -0.08 17.45
C VAL A 42 8.19 -1.24 18.18
N ALA A 43 8.84 -1.72 19.22
CA ALA A 43 8.31 -2.74 20.10
C ALA A 43 7.03 -2.29 20.84
N GLY A 44 6.36 -3.21 21.53
CA GLY A 44 5.12 -2.92 22.26
C GLY A 44 5.31 -1.91 23.41
N ASP A 45 6.48 -1.81 23.98
CA ASP A 45 6.89 -0.85 25.00
C ASP A 45 7.36 0.50 24.43
N GLY A 46 7.46 0.60 23.11
CA GLY A 46 7.91 1.79 22.38
C GLY A 46 9.41 1.83 22.09
N ALA A 47 10.18 0.79 22.43
CA ALA A 47 11.58 0.69 22.06
C ALA A 47 11.74 0.65 20.54
N GLN A 48 12.74 1.35 20.02
CA GLN A 48 13.08 1.36 18.60
C GLN A 48 13.53 -0.04 18.15
N ALA A 49 13.21 -0.40 16.90
CA ALA A 49 13.74 -1.61 16.27
C ALA A 49 15.28 -1.59 16.27
N GLU A 50 15.93 -2.70 16.63
CA GLU A 50 17.38 -2.81 16.65
C GLU A 50 17.98 -3.11 15.27
N GLY A 51 17.15 -3.51 14.32
CA GLY A 51 17.54 -3.79 12.94
C GLY A 51 16.66 -3.06 11.92
N PRO A 52 17.05 -3.09 10.63
CA PRO A 52 16.28 -2.44 9.58
C PRO A 52 14.88 -3.03 9.42
N SER A 53 13.97 -2.18 8.99
CA SER A 53 12.59 -2.53 8.67
C SER A 53 12.23 -1.97 7.31
N ASP A 54 11.62 -2.81 6.46
CA ASP A 54 11.30 -2.49 5.07
C ASP A 54 9.97 -3.11 4.65
N ALA A 55 9.63 -3.03 3.37
CA ALA A 55 8.45 -3.60 2.74
C ALA A 55 7.18 -3.44 3.60
N THR A 56 6.34 -2.49 3.28
CA THR A 56 5.20 -2.12 4.12
C THR A 56 3.89 -2.07 3.34
N ASP A 57 2.80 -2.49 3.98
CA ASP A 57 1.43 -2.35 3.48
C ASP A 57 0.48 -1.95 4.63
N ILE A 58 -0.71 -1.45 4.29
CA ILE A 58 -1.65 -0.89 5.26
C ILE A 58 -3.10 -1.29 4.96
N SER A 59 -3.87 -1.63 6.01
CA SER A 59 -5.31 -1.90 5.86
C SER A 59 -6.09 -0.69 5.33
N ALA A 60 -7.22 -0.94 4.69
CA ALA A 60 -8.02 0.09 4.02
C ALA A 60 -8.48 1.22 4.96
N ASP A 61 -8.70 0.92 6.24
CA ASP A 61 -9.07 1.88 7.28
C ASP A 61 -7.87 2.64 7.89
N GLY A 62 -6.64 2.32 7.45
CA GLY A 62 -5.42 2.92 7.96
C GLY A 62 -5.06 2.52 9.38
N ARG A 63 -5.62 1.41 9.92
CA ARG A 63 -5.40 0.97 11.30
C ARG A 63 -4.24 0.02 11.46
N TYR A 64 -4.09 -0.93 10.56
CA TYR A 64 -3.09 -1.99 10.65
C TYR A 64 -2.00 -1.77 9.63
N VAL A 65 -0.76 -1.74 10.08
CA VAL A 65 0.43 -1.68 9.21
C VAL A 65 1.17 -3.00 9.34
N VAL A 66 1.43 -3.63 8.22
CA VAL A 66 2.29 -4.81 8.12
C VAL A 66 3.63 -4.42 7.51
N PHE A 67 4.71 -5.02 7.98
CA PHE A 67 6.07 -4.70 7.50
C PHE A 67 7.04 -5.86 7.76
N ALA A 68 8.13 -5.88 7.02
CA ALA A 68 9.25 -6.78 7.23
C ALA A 68 10.28 -6.14 8.15
N SER A 69 10.92 -6.91 9.03
CA SER A 69 12.01 -6.40 9.89
C SER A 69 13.01 -7.48 10.27
N GLU A 70 14.29 -7.11 10.37
CA GLU A 70 15.36 -7.94 10.91
C GLU A 70 15.53 -7.78 12.43
N ALA A 71 14.74 -6.91 13.05
CA ALA A 71 14.87 -6.57 14.46
C ALA A 71 14.30 -7.66 15.36
N ALA A 72 15.13 -8.27 16.21
CA ALA A 72 14.73 -9.31 17.15
C ALA A 72 13.99 -8.79 18.38
N ASN A 73 13.96 -7.47 18.60
CA ASN A 73 13.37 -6.86 19.81
C ASN A 73 11.91 -6.40 19.64
N LEU A 74 11.28 -6.52 18.47
CA LEU A 74 9.91 -6.04 18.24
C LEU A 74 8.87 -6.83 19.03
N VAL A 75 9.08 -8.14 19.20
CA VAL A 75 8.25 -9.01 20.04
C VAL A 75 9.13 -9.99 20.82
N PRO A 76 8.72 -10.45 22.02
CA PRO A 76 9.44 -11.49 22.74
C PRO A 76 9.52 -12.81 21.93
N GLY A 77 10.63 -13.52 22.05
CA GLY A 77 10.80 -14.85 21.50
C GLY A 77 11.14 -14.87 20.01
N ASP A 78 11.63 -13.78 19.47
CA ASP A 78 12.29 -13.75 18.17
C ASP A 78 13.73 -14.23 18.34
N THR A 79 14.05 -15.41 17.77
CA THR A 79 15.33 -16.08 17.99
C THR A 79 15.93 -16.68 16.74
N ASN A 80 15.27 -16.55 15.58
CA ASN A 80 15.74 -17.15 14.33
C ASN A 80 16.82 -16.33 13.63
N GLY A 81 16.97 -15.02 13.97
CA GLY A 81 17.95 -14.13 13.35
C GLY A 81 17.66 -13.86 11.87
N GLN A 82 16.40 -13.94 11.46
CA GLN A 82 15.94 -13.76 10.10
C GLN A 82 15.03 -12.53 10.00
N THR A 83 14.79 -12.07 8.77
CA THR A 83 13.72 -11.09 8.53
C THR A 83 12.36 -11.75 8.77
N ASP A 84 11.55 -11.16 9.62
CA ASP A 84 10.20 -11.60 9.93
C ASP A 84 9.15 -10.56 9.52
N ILE A 85 7.90 -11.00 9.36
CA ILE A 85 6.77 -10.11 9.07
C ILE A 85 6.07 -9.78 10.38
N TYR A 86 5.94 -8.48 10.62
CA TYR A 86 5.25 -7.93 11.80
C TYR A 86 4.03 -7.12 11.39
N LEU A 87 3.06 -7.06 12.29
CA LEU A 87 1.91 -6.19 12.15
C LEU A 87 1.77 -5.32 13.40
N ARG A 88 1.58 -4.02 13.19
CA ARG A 88 1.25 -3.07 14.25
C ARG A 88 -0.19 -2.58 14.12
N ASP A 89 -0.97 -2.73 15.19
CA ASP A 89 -2.26 -2.03 15.35
C ASP A 89 -1.98 -0.59 15.83
N LEU A 90 -2.17 0.36 14.95
CA LEU A 90 -1.89 1.78 15.23
C LEU A 90 -2.81 2.38 16.31
N ARG A 91 -3.95 1.74 16.60
CA ARG A 91 -4.89 2.17 17.66
C ARG A 91 -4.47 1.68 19.03
N THR A 92 -4.15 0.38 19.13
CA THR A 92 -3.79 -0.25 20.43
C THR A 92 -2.28 -0.24 20.69
N LYS A 93 -1.47 0.09 19.69
CA LYS A 93 0.00 0.04 19.68
C LYS A 93 0.59 -1.38 19.82
N LYS A 94 -0.27 -2.40 19.76
CA LYS A 94 0.17 -3.79 19.84
C LYS A 94 0.94 -4.16 18.57
N VAL A 95 2.06 -4.88 18.75
CA VAL A 95 2.84 -5.51 17.69
C VAL A 95 2.65 -7.02 17.80
N GLU A 96 2.53 -7.70 16.66
CA GLU A 96 2.49 -9.16 16.57
C GLU A 96 3.35 -9.64 15.41
N ARG A 97 4.03 -10.78 15.58
CA ARG A 97 4.72 -11.47 14.49
C ARG A 97 3.70 -12.28 13.70
N ILE A 98 3.70 -12.07 12.38
CA ILE A 98 2.79 -12.72 11.44
C ILE A 98 3.41 -13.98 10.85
N SER A 99 4.71 -13.93 10.50
CA SER A 99 5.47 -15.01 9.86
C SER A 99 5.74 -16.16 10.82
N LEU A 100 4.69 -16.88 11.17
CA LEU A 100 4.76 -18.12 11.93
C LEU A 100 4.08 -19.25 11.14
N GLN A 101 4.65 -20.43 11.20
CA GLN A 101 4.03 -21.66 10.69
C GLN A 101 2.69 -21.92 11.40
N ASP A 102 1.85 -22.81 10.87
CA ASP A 102 0.58 -23.17 11.51
C ASP A 102 0.80 -23.88 12.87
N SER A 103 1.95 -24.49 13.07
CA SER A 103 2.41 -25.02 14.36
C SER A 103 2.74 -23.93 15.41
N GLY A 104 2.90 -22.67 14.97
CA GLY A 104 3.39 -21.56 15.79
C GLY A 104 4.91 -21.41 15.82
N GLU A 105 5.64 -22.29 15.13
CA GLU A 105 7.10 -22.22 15.01
C GLU A 105 7.54 -21.11 14.07
N GLN A 106 8.75 -20.60 14.29
CA GLN A 106 9.40 -19.63 13.39
C GLN A 106 9.87 -20.32 12.11
N TYR A 107 9.92 -19.57 11.02
CA TYR A 107 10.64 -20.02 9.84
C TYR A 107 12.15 -19.96 10.10
N THR A 108 12.91 -20.80 9.43
CA THR A 108 14.39 -20.83 9.51
C THR A 108 15.05 -19.90 8.50
N SER A 109 14.25 -19.24 7.67
CA SER A 109 14.68 -18.33 6.60
C SER A 109 13.91 -17.04 6.63
N HIS A 110 14.35 -16.07 5.82
CA HIS A 110 13.69 -14.78 5.69
C HIS A 110 12.24 -14.91 5.20
N ALA A 111 11.35 -14.09 5.75
CA ALA A 111 10.03 -13.81 5.22
C ALA A 111 9.98 -12.40 4.64
N GLY A 112 9.26 -12.22 3.53
CA GLY A 112 9.21 -10.95 2.79
C GLY A 112 7.86 -10.67 2.14
N ASP A 113 7.77 -9.58 1.40
CA ASP A 113 6.65 -9.19 0.54
C ASP A 113 5.26 -9.24 1.23
N PRO A 114 5.08 -8.56 2.36
CA PRO A 114 3.80 -8.61 3.05
C PRO A 114 2.72 -7.83 2.30
N SER A 115 1.50 -8.38 2.25
CA SER A 115 0.30 -7.66 1.82
C SER A 115 -0.86 -7.93 2.77
N ILE A 116 -1.75 -6.95 2.98
CA ILE A 116 -2.81 -7.02 3.99
C ILE A 116 -4.19 -6.76 3.42
N SER A 117 -5.19 -7.56 3.83
CA SER A 117 -6.59 -7.35 3.46
C SER A 117 -7.16 -6.05 4.04
N ALA A 118 -8.25 -5.55 3.44
CA ALA A 118 -8.84 -4.27 3.82
C ALA A 118 -9.23 -4.14 5.30
N ASP A 119 -9.66 -5.24 5.93
CA ASP A 119 -10.03 -5.30 7.34
C ASP A 119 -8.87 -5.65 8.28
N GLY A 120 -7.67 -5.86 7.73
CA GLY A 120 -6.48 -6.26 8.47
C GLY A 120 -6.51 -7.70 8.98
N ARG A 121 -7.44 -8.55 8.51
CA ARG A 121 -7.57 -9.93 8.98
C ARG A 121 -6.58 -10.88 8.32
N TYR A 122 -6.42 -10.77 7.01
CA TYR A 122 -5.57 -11.65 6.24
C TYR A 122 -4.27 -10.95 5.85
N VAL A 123 -3.17 -11.60 6.07
CA VAL A 123 -1.84 -11.13 5.68
C VAL A 123 -1.15 -12.21 4.85
N THR A 124 -0.76 -11.89 3.64
CA THR A 124 0.11 -12.74 2.82
C THR A 124 1.57 -12.36 3.00
N TYR A 125 2.45 -13.30 2.79
CA TYR A 125 3.90 -13.11 2.79
C TYR A 125 4.59 -14.25 2.05
N SER A 126 5.80 -14.01 1.57
CA SER A 126 6.70 -15.03 1.07
C SER A 126 7.58 -15.56 2.20
N ALA A 127 7.86 -16.87 2.22
CA ALA A 127 8.85 -17.47 3.11
C ALA A 127 9.39 -18.74 2.48
N GLN A 128 10.59 -19.15 2.91
CA GLN A 128 11.15 -20.43 2.52
C GLN A 128 10.85 -21.50 3.56
N VAL A 129 10.64 -22.71 3.09
CA VAL A 129 10.45 -23.89 3.91
C VAL A 129 11.50 -24.93 3.58
N ASP A 130 11.99 -25.60 4.61
CA ASP A 130 12.94 -26.71 4.46
C ASP A 130 12.21 -27.98 4.04
N LYS A 131 12.68 -28.61 2.96
CA LYS A 131 12.15 -29.85 2.41
C LYS A 131 13.29 -30.73 1.92
N PRO A 132 13.04 -32.04 1.74
CA PRO A 132 14.00 -32.91 1.09
C PRO A 132 14.43 -32.33 -0.28
N GLY A 133 15.70 -31.98 -0.41
CA GLY A 133 16.28 -31.37 -1.61
C GLY A 133 16.66 -29.89 -1.46
N GLY A 134 16.28 -29.20 -0.37
CA GLY A 134 16.72 -27.83 -0.09
C GLY A 134 15.62 -26.92 0.45
N LEU A 135 15.92 -25.64 0.45
CA LEU A 135 14.98 -24.57 0.81
C LEU A 135 14.16 -24.17 -0.42
N TYR A 136 12.86 -24.11 -0.27
CA TYR A 136 11.92 -23.76 -1.34
C TYR A 136 11.02 -22.61 -0.91
N SER A 137 10.90 -21.60 -1.76
CA SER A 137 10.02 -20.45 -1.54
C SER A 137 8.55 -20.81 -1.74
N GLY A 138 7.68 -20.27 -0.92
CA GLY A 138 6.23 -20.37 -1.04
C GLY A 138 5.53 -19.10 -0.57
N THR A 139 4.29 -18.90 -1.01
CA THR A 139 3.43 -17.85 -0.51
C THR A 139 2.49 -18.38 0.57
N PHE A 140 2.48 -17.73 1.70
CA PHE A 140 1.66 -18.05 2.86
C PHE A 140 0.63 -16.97 3.14
N LEU A 141 -0.45 -17.38 3.82
CA LEU A 141 -1.48 -16.46 4.29
C LEU A 141 -1.79 -16.77 5.75
N LYS A 142 -1.68 -15.73 6.60
CA LYS A 142 -2.12 -15.74 7.99
C LYS A 142 -3.54 -15.23 8.11
N ASP A 143 -4.46 -16.03 8.65
CA ASP A 143 -5.75 -15.55 9.15
C ASP A 143 -5.59 -15.17 10.63
N ARG A 144 -5.45 -13.88 10.91
CA ARG A 144 -5.26 -13.35 12.27
C ARG A 144 -6.43 -13.64 13.22
N LYS A 145 -7.64 -13.85 12.68
CA LYS A 145 -8.82 -14.16 13.50
C LYS A 145 -8.79 -15.59 14.03
N THR A 146 -8.33 -16.54 13.25
CA THR A 146 -8.27 -17.96 13.63
C THR A 146 -6.89 -18.39 14.14
N GLY A 147 -5.86 -17.59 13.85
CA GLY A 147 -4.47 -17.91 14.14
C GLY A 147 -3.84 -18.89 13.14
N ARG A 148 -4.58 -19.35 12.13
CA ARG A 148 -4.07 -20.32 11.15
C ARG A 148 -3.18 -19.67 10.10
N THR A 149 -2.15 -20.43 9.72
CA THR A 149 -1.30 -20.12 8.57
C THR A 149 -1.52 -21.21 7.51
N GLU A 150 -1.80 -20.81 6.28
CA GLU A 150 -1.94 -21.73 5.15
C GLU A 150 -1.03 -21.33 3.99
N ILE A 151 -0.56 -22.30 3.22
CA ILE A 151 0.09 -22.02 1.94
C ILE A 151 -0.98 -21.68 0.91
N VAL A 152 -0.76 -20.62 0.13
CA VAL A 152 -1.68 -20.19 -0.93
C VAL A 152 -1.09 -20.29 -2.33
N SER A 153 0.23 -20.47 -2.44
CA SER A 153 0.86 -20.88 -3.71
C SER A 153 0.55 -22.36 -4.00
N LEU A 154 -0.69 -22.59 -4.42
CA LEU A 154 -1.21 -23.91 -4.77
C LEU A 154 -1.50 -23.99 -6.27
N SER A 155 -1.25 -25.15 -6.87
CA SER A 155 -1.74 -25.48 -8.21
C SER A 155 -3.27 -25.66 -8.23
N ASP A 156 -3.87 -25.85 -9.41
CA ASP A 156 -5.32 -26.04 -9.53
C ASP A 156 -5.82 -27.36 -8.91
N ASP A 157 -4.91 -28.34 -8.75
CA ASP A 157 -5.17 -29.59 -8.05
C ASP A 157 -4.81 -29.56 -6.55
N ASP A 158 -4.76 -28.36 -5.96
CA ASP A 158 -4.48 -28.07 -4.54
C ASP A 158 -3.11 -28.60 -4.04
N LYS A 159 -2.14 -28.81 -4.93
CA LYS A 159 -0.78 -29.18 -4.52
C LYS A 159 0.07 -27.93 -4.31
N PRO A 160 0.87 -27.89 -3.24
CA PRO A 160 1.79 -26.78 -3.02
C PRO A 160 2.76 -26.61 -4.20
N VAL A 161 2.82 -25.40 -4.72
CA VAL A 161 3.81 -24.97 -5.68
C VAL A 161 4.93 -24.27 -4.91
N PHE A 162 6.06 -24.90 -4.89
CA PHE A 162 7.28 -24.37 -4.35
C PHE A 162 8.27 -24.20 -5.50
N GLY A 163 9.05 -23.13 -5.48
CA GLY A 163 10.07 -22.88 -6.48
C GLY A 163 11.23 -22.14 -5.87
N ASP A 164 12.32 -22.04 -6.61
CA ASP A 164 13.46 -21.20 -6.22
C ASP A 164 13.06 -19.72 -6.24
N TYR A 165 12.01 -19.38 -7.00
CA TYR A 165 11.52 -18.03 -7.19
C TYR A 165 9.98 -17.96 -7.02
N VAL A 166 9.52 -17.85 -5.77
CA VAL A 166 8.14 -17.49 -5.43
C VAL A 166 8.20 -16.19 -4.67
N VAL A 167 7.81 -15.09 -5.31
CA VAL A 167 7.94 -13.74 -4.75
C VAL A 167 6.69 -12.93 -5.04
N GLY A 168 6.47 -11.88 -4.24
CA GLY A 168 5.43 -10.90 -4.43
C GLY A 168 4.03 -11.51 -4.44
N ALA A 169 3.30 -11.39 -3.36
CA ALA A 169 1.92 -11.81 -3.32
C ALA A 169 1.04 -10.66 -2.84
N GLU A 170 -0.09 -10.49 -3.50
CA GLU A 170 -1.09 -9.51 -3.07
C GLU A 170 -2.41 -10.19 -2.72
N VAL A 171 -2.99 -9.79 -1.59
CA VAL A 171 -4.29 -10.26 -1.13
C VAL A 171 -5.39 -9.23 -1.40
N SER A 172 -6.50 -9.68 -1.96
CA SER A 172 -7.66 -8.82 -2.17
C SER A 172 -8.25 -8.30 -0.86
N ALA A 173 -9.03 -7.21 -0.93
CA ALA A 173 -9.66 -6.58 0.23
C ALA A 173 -10.45 -7.55 1.13
N SER A 174 -11.05 -8.58 0.56
CA SER A 174 -11.82 -9.60 1.29
C SER A 174 -11.01 -10.79 1.79
N GLY A 175 -9.74 -10.90 1.41
CA GLY A 175 -8.93 -12.10 1.65
C GLY A 175 -9.28 -13.31 0.80
N ARG A 176 -10.22 -13.17 -0.16
CA ARG A 176 -10.66 -14.29 -1.01
C ARG A 176 -9.67 -14.63 -2.10
N TYR A 177 -9.16 -13.62 -2.79
CA TYR A 177 -8.24 -13.78 -3.90
C TYR A 177 -6.82 -13.45 -3.48
N VAL A 178 -5.87 -14.25 -3.95
CA VAL A 178 -4.44 -14.00 -3.80
C VAL A 178 -3.79 -14.12 -5.17
N ALA A 179 -3.13 -13.07 -5.62
CA ALA A 179 -2.26 -13.12 -6.79
C ALA A 179 -0.82 -13.36 -6.32
N PHE A 180 -0.07 -14.20 -7.01
CA PHE A 180 1.32 -14.50 -6.69
C PHE A 180 2.13 -14.85 -7.93
N VAL A 181 3.44 -14.65 -7.85
CA VAL A 181 4.41 -15.05 -8.88
C VAL A 181 4.98 -16.41 -8.51
N SER A 182 5.06 -17.31 -9.47
CA SER A 182 5.71 -18.62 -9.29
C SER A 182 6.29 -19.12 -10.60
N GLU A 183 7.18 -20.09 -10.52
CA GLU A 183 7.71 -20.79 -11.69
C GLU A 183 6.64 -21.52 -12.49
N LEU A 184 6.83 -21.58 -13.81
CA LEU A 184 5.94 -22.30 -14.74
C LEU A 184 6.37 -23.77 -14.81
N LYS A 185 5.59 -24.68 -14.23
CA LYS A 185 5.87 -26.13 -14.20
C LYS A 185 5.92 -26.81 -15.57
N GLU A 186 5.34 -26.24 -16.60
CA GLU A 186 5.21 -26.87 -17.91
C GLU A 186 6.48 -26.83 -18.76
N HIS A 187 7.52 -26.17 -18.31
CA HIS A 187 8.76 -25.98 -19.07
C HIS A 187 9.97 -26.76 -18.55
N GLY A 188 9.70 -27.87 -17.81
CA GLY A 188 10.71 -28.86 -17.46
C GLY A 188 11.53 -28.50 -16.23
N ASP A 189 12.28 -29.49 -15.74
CA ASP A 189 13.22 -29.47 -14.61
C ASP A 189 14.37 -28.47 -14.85
N GLY A 190 14.00 -27.31 -15.39
CA GLY A 190 14.88 -26.30 -15.92
C GLY A 190 15.70 -25.70 -14.81
N GLY A 191 16.95 -25.69 -15.01
CA GLY A 191 17.90 -25.03 -14.15
C GLY A 191 17.42 -23.64 -13.74
N GLY A 192 17.59 -23.32 -12.47
CA GLY A 192 17.11 -22.15 -11.75
C GLY A 192 17.61 -20.80 -12.28
N ASP A 193 17.27 -20.49 -13.53
CA ASP A 193 17.61 -19.24 -14.18
C ASP A 193 16.47 -18.20 -14.09
N GLY A 194 15.37 -18.51 -13.37
CA GLY A 194 14.23 -17.59 -13.15
C GLY A 194 13.52 -17.14 -14.43
N MET A 195 13.84 -17.73 -15.58
CA MET A 195 13.36 -17.28 -16.90
C MET A 195 11.96 -17.77 -17.27
N TRP A 196 11.33 -18.59 -16.44
CA TRP A 196 10.00 -19.15 -16.71
C TRP A 196 9.08 -18.92 -15.52
N THR A 197 8.73 -17.65 -15.28
CA THR A 197 7.81 -17.30 -14.20
C THR A 197 6.47 -16.87 -14.75
N GLY A 198 5.41 -17.18 -14.03
CA GLY A 198 4.04 -16.78 -14.33
C GLY A 198 3.36 -16.15 -13.13
N ILE A 199 2.29 -15.43 -13.41
CA ILE A 199 1.42 -14.89 -12.37
C ILE A 199 0.19 -15.77 -12.27
N TYR A 200 -0.13 -16.14 -11.05
CA TYR A 200 -1.27 -16.97 -10.70
C TYR A 200 -2.27 -16.18 -9.85
N LEU A 201 -3.55 -16.49 -10.02
CA LEU A 201 -4.63 -15.99 -9.19
C LEU A 201 -5.34 -17.17 -8.51
N ARG A 202 -5.25 -17.22 -7.19
CA ARG A 202 -5.94 -18.20 -6.34
C ARG A 202 -7.27 -17.62 -5.87
N ASP A 203 -8.39 -18.32 -6.14
CA ASP A 203 -9.66 -18.10 -5.45
C ASP A 203 -9.74 -19.10 -4.27
N ARG A 204 -9.40 -18.63 -3.07
CA ARG A 204 -9.40 -19.45 -1.84
C ARG A 204 -10.77 -20.03 -1.50
N LYS A 205 -11.87 -19.35 -1.88
CA LYS A 205 -13.23 -19.84 -1.64
C LYS A 205 -13.62 -20.96 -2.62
N ALA A 206 -13.21 -20.87 -3.86
CA ALA A 206 -13.47 -21.86 -4.87
C ALA A 206 -12.49 -23.04 -4.82
N GLY A 207 -11.34 -22.89 -4.18
CA GLY A 207 -10.26 -23.86 -4.18
C GLY A 207 -9.58 -23.99 -5.54
N SER A 208 -9.59 -22.96 -6.39
CA SER A 208 -9.04 -22.99 -7.74
C SER A 208 -7.91 -21.99 -7.93
N THR A 209 -6.89 -22.39 -8.70
CA THR A 209 -5.77 -21.54 -9.10
C THR A 209 -5.72 -21.44 -10.62
N ARG A 210 -5.49 -20.26 -11.11
CA ARG A 210 -5.47 -19.97 -12.55
C ARG A 210 -4.21 -19.21 -12.91
N LEU A 211 -3.51 -19.64 -13.97
CA LEU A 211 -2.47 -18.85 -14.59
C LEU A 211 -3.13 -17.65 -15.31
N VAL A 212 -2.69 -16.44 -15.01
CA VAL A 212 -3.25 -15.20 -15.55
C VAL A 212 -2.30 -14.46 -16.47
N SER A 213 -1.00 -14.70 -16.36
CA SER A 213 -0.03 -14.15 -17.31
C SER A 213 -0.10 -14.85 -18.65
N GLU A 214 0.00 -14.10 -19.73
CA GLU A 214 0.07 -14.66 -21.09
C GLU A 214 1.42 -15.36 -21.28
N ILE A 215 1.40 -16.63 -21.69
CA ILE A 215 2.61 -17.37 -22.03
C ILE A 215 2.84 -17.19 -23.52
N VAL A 216 3.96 -16.57 -23.90
CA VAL A 216 4.41 -16.58 -25.27
C VAL A 216 5.12 -17.89 -25.54
N THR A 217 4.44 -18.82 -26.23
CA THR A 217 4.96 -20.17 -26.53
C THR A 217 6.36 -20.14 -27.13
N GLY A 218 7.28 -20.88 -26.53
CA GLY A 218 8.65 -21.04 -26.99
C GLY A 218 9.58 -19.86 -26.72
N GLN A 219 9.20 -18.95 -25.84
CA GLN A 219 10.05 -17.85 -25.38
C GLN A 219 10.03 -17.78 -23.86
N PRO A 220 11.22 -17.71 -23.20
CA PRO A 220 11.28 -17.42 -21.77
C PRO A 220 10.60 -16.08 -21.49
N THR A 221 9.73 -16.09 -20.49
CA THR A 221 9.08 -14.87 -19.98
C THR A 221 9.39 -14.75 -18.49
N TRP A 222 9.68 -13.54 -18.05
CA TRP A 222 9.83 -13.24 -16.62
C TRP A 222 8.95 -12.07 -16.24
N ILE A 223 8.59 -12.02 -14.98
CA ILE A 223 7.81 -10.91 -14.43
C ILE A 223 8.71 -9.70 -14.23
N ILE A 224 8.32 -8.55 -14.74
CA ILE A 224 9.02 -7.27 -14.57
C ILE A 224 8.28 -6.45 -13.51
N GLY A 225 8.99 -6.08 -12.45
CA GLY A 225 8.52 -5.10 -11.46
C GLY A 225 7.38 -5.57 -10.55
N GLY A 226 6.98 -6.85 -10.61
CA GLY A 226 5.95 -7.39 -9.74
C GLY A 226 4.55 -7.48 -10.37
N LEU A 227 3.54 -7.47 -9.53
CA LEU A 227 2.13 -7.54 -9.90
C LEU A 227 1.32 -6.52 -9.07
N SER A 228 0.09 -6.24 -9.50
CA SER A 228 -0.91 -5.54 -8.69
C SER A 228 -2.27 -6.25 -8.75
N LEU A 229 -2.97 -6.31 -7.63
CA LEU A 229 -4.29 -6.92 -7.51
C LEU A 229 -5.33 -5.86 -7.15
N SER A 230 -6.39 -5.75 -7.93
CA SER A 230 -7.50 -4.87 -7.58
C SER A 230 -8.14 -5.25 -6.23
N ALA A 231 -8.69 -4.29 -5.50
CA ALA A 231 -9.26 -4.57 -4.18
C ALA A 231 -10.42 -5.58 -4.20
N ASP A 232 -11.15 -5.71 -5.32
CA ASP A 232 -12.17 -6.76 -5.49
C ASP A 232 -11.58 -8.14 -5.83
N GLY A 233 -10.28 -8.20 -6.12
CA GLY A 233 -9.53 -9.41 -6.43
C GLY A 233 -9.77 -9.97 -7.83
N ARG A 234 -10.43 -9.20 -8.72
CA ARG A 234 -10.81 -9.69 -10.05
C ARG A 234 -9.93 -9.19 -11.17
N HIS A 235 -9.13 -8.16 -10.93
CA HIS A 235 -8.24 -7.62 -11.94
C HIS A 235 -6.80 -7.70 -11.44
N VAL A 236 -5.92 -8.21 -12.30
CA VAL A 236 -4.48 -8.33 -12.04
C VAL A 236 -3.73 -7.49 -13.08
N GLY A 237 -2.90 -6.55 -12.62
CA GLY A 237 -1.98 -5.79 -13.44
C GLY A 237 -0.58 -6.39 -13.35
N TYR A 238 0.13 -6.49 -14.48
CA TYR A 238 1.47 -7.08 -14.48
C TYR A 238 2.31 -6.68 -15.70
N GLY A 239 3.64 -6.77 -15.53
CA GLY A 239 4.61 -6.60 -16.61
C GLY A 239 5.28 -7.92 -16.98
N LEU A 240 5.42 -8.18 -18.28
CA LEU A 240 6.18 -9.31 -18.80
C LEU A 240 7.41 -8.84 -19.56
N GLY A 241 8.59 -9.38 -19.20
CA GLY A 241 9.82 -9.25 -19.98
C GLY A 241 9.96 -10.38 -21.00
N GLN A 242 10.71 -10.14 -22.07
CA GLN A 242 11.06 -11.12 -23.08
C GLN A 242 12.57 -11.09 -23.37
N VAL A 243 13.16 -12.27 -23.58
CA VAL A 243 14.60 -12.45 -23.82
C VAL A 243 15.12 -11.80 -25.12
N ARG A 244 14.26 -11.37 -26.03
CA ARG A 244 14.70 -10.81 -27.30
C ARG A 244 15.16 -9.36 -27.18
N PRO A 245 16.38 -9.01 -27.63
CA PRO A 245 16.80 -7.62 -27.73
C PRO A 245 15.83 -6.82 -28.62
N GLY A 246 15.37 -5.66 -28.11
CA GLY A 246 14.51 -4.73 -28.83
C GLY A 246 13.00 -4.90 -28.59
N LEU A 247 12.54 -5.98 -27.96
CA LEU A 247 11.18 -6.07 -27.43
C LEU A 247 11.26 -5.63 -25.98
N GLY A 248 10.87 -4.39 -25.68
CA GLY A 248 10.65 -3.91 -24.32
C GLY A 248 9.61 -4.78 -23.58
N GLY A 249 9.60 -4.73 -22.27
CA GLY A 249 8.54 -5.37 -21.47
C GLY A 249 7.17 -4.94 -21.95
N ARG A 250 6.18 -5.81 -21.79
CA ARG A 250 4.78 -5.57 -22.10
C ARG A 250 3.97 -5.51 -20.82
N THR A 251 3.02 -4.61 -20.73
CA THR A 251 2.17 -4.46 -19.53
C THR A 251 0.72 -4.76 -19.85
N TYR A 252 0.13 -5.55 -18.98
CA TYR A 252 -1.19 -6.13 -19.15
C TYR A 252 -2.09 -5.90 -17.94
N THR A 253 -3.39 -5.98 -18.18
CA THR A 253 -4.40 -6.23 -17.14
C THR A 253 -5.18 -7.48 -17.52
N TYR A 254 -5.44 -8.33 -16.51
CA TYR A 254 -6.28 -9.52 -16.63
C TYR A 254 -7.58 -9.30 -15.86
N ASP A 255 -8.71 -9.69 -16.45
CA ASP A 255 -10.03 -9.68 -15.80
C ASP A 255 -10.49 -11.13 -15.53
N ALA A 256 -10.50 -11.52 -14.28
CA ALA A 256 -10.88 -12.87 -13.84
C ALA A 256 -12.36 -13.19 -14.08
N THR A 257 -13.23 -12.18 -14.25
CA THR A 257 -14.65 -12.37 -14.54
C THR A 257 -14.88 -12.83 -15.97
N THR A 258 -14.11 -12.27 -16.91
CA THR A 258 -14.23 -12.58 -18.34
C THR A 258 -13.16 -13.54 -18.84
N GLY A 259 -12.11 -13.78 -18.06
CA GLY A 259 -10.92 -14.55 -18.45
C GLY A 259 -10.07 -13.86 -19.52
N ARG A 260 -10.21 -12.56 -19.71
CA ARG A 260 -9.53 -11.82 -20.78
C ARG A 260 -8.34 -11.03 -20.25
N THR A 261 -7.27 -11.10 -21.01
CA THR A 261 -6.11 -10.24 -20.87
C THR A 261 -6.21 -9.06 -21.84
N LYS A 262 -5.89 -7.88 -21.38
CA LYS A 262 -5.82 -6.66 -22.18
C LYS A 262 -4.45 -6.02 -22.00
N ARG A 263 -3.81 -5.75 -23.11
CA ARG A 263 -2.59 -4.95 -23.16
C ARG A 263 -2.91 -3.48 -22.89
N ILE A 264 -2.16 -2.82 -21.99
CA ILE A 264 -2.39 -1.42 -21.60
C ILE A 264 -1.21 -0.49 -21.89
N ASP A 265 -0.08 -1.02 -22.34
CA ASP A 265 1.11 -0.28 -22.74
C ASP A 265 1.04 0.16 -24.22
N LEU A 266 -0.09 0.71 -24.63
CA LEU A 266 -0.31 1.24 -25.97
C LEU A 266 -0.69 2.72 -25.90
N SER A 267 -0.05 3.55 -26.73
CA SER A 267 -0.41 4.95 -26.88
C SER A 267 -1.82 5.12 -27.47
N PRO A 268 -2.41 6.32 -27.48
CA PRO A 268 -3.67 6.59 -28.16
C PRO A 268 -3.64 6.28 -29.68
N THR A 269 -2.45 6.26 -30.29
CA THR A 269 -2.24 5.92 -31.70
C THR A 269 -1.88 4.44 -31.92
N GLY A 270 -1.83 3.64 -30.84
CA GLY A 270 -1.49 2.22 -30.90
C GLY A 270 0.01 1.91 -30.90
N ALA A 271 0.88 2.90 -30.69
CA ALA A 271 2.31 2.66 -30.56
C ALA A 271 2.63 2.06 -29.18
N ASP A 272 3.67 1.24 -29.14
CA ASP A 272 4.19 0.63 -27.91
C ASP A 272 4.70 1.69 -26.94
N LEU A 273 4.31 1.57 -25.67
CA LEU A 273 4.79 2.39 -24.57
C LEU A 273 5.73 1.60 -23.67
N ARG A 274 6.64 2.29 -22.99
CA ARG A 274 7.39 1.76 -21.85
C ARG A 274 6.76 2.27 -20.59
N ILE A 275 6.01 1.41 -19.92
CA ILE A 275 5.33 1.74 -18.67
C ILE A 275 5.75 0.78 -17.56
N GLY A 276 5.75 1.27 -16.32
CA GLY A 276 5.92 0.43 -15.13
C GLY A 276 4.73 -0.48 -14.86
N VAL A 277 4.80 -1.27 -13.79
CA VAL A 277 3.67 -2.08 -13.32
C VAL A 277 2.54 -1.15 -12.89
N PRO A 278 1.30 -1.36 -13.36
CA PRO A 278 0.22 -0.48 -13.04
C PRO A 278 -0.33 -0.77 -11.65
N SER A 279 -0.63 0.24 -10.85
CA SER A 279 -1.51 0.11 -9.69
C SER A 279 -2.98 0.25 -10.13
N LEU A 280 -3.86 -0.64 -9.62
CA LEU A 280 -5.25 -0.76 -10.07
C LEU A 280 -6.26 -0.26 -9.04
N SER A 281 -7.26 0.49 -9.50
CA SER A 281 -8.45 0.80 -8.68
C SER A 281 -9.26 -0.46 -8.36
N LYS A 282 -10.20 -0.36 -7.40
CA LYS A 282 -10.98 -1.50 -6.88
C LYS A 282 -11.58 -2.42 -7.94
N ASP A 283 -12.07 -1.85 -9.03
CA ASP A 283 -12.77 -2.57 -10.10
C ASP A 283 -11.95 -2.66 -11.40
N GLY A 284 -10.64 -2.41 -11.33
CA GLY A 284 -9.74 -2.41 -12.50
C GLY A 284 -10.03 -1.32 -13.53
N ARG A 285 -10.98 -0.40 -13.26
CA ARG A 285 -11.32 0.67 -14.19
C ARG A 285 -10.19 1.64 -14.42
N TYR A 286 -9.47 1.99 -13.37
CA TYR A 286 -8.34 2.89 -13.46
C TYR A 286 -7.04 2.14 -13.22
N ALA A 287 -6.06 2.41 -14.08
CA ALA A 287 -4.69 1.96 -13.94
C ALA A 287 -3.77 3.18 -13.86
N ALA A 288 -2.98 3.29 -12.81
CA ALA A 288 -1.95 4.31 -12.66
C ALA A 288 -0.59 3.69 -12.97
N PHE A 289 0.22 4.37 -13.76
CA PHE A 289 1.57 3.95 -14.15
C PHE A 289 2.45 5.15 -14.49
N ASP A 290 3.73 4.93 -14.58
CA ASP A 290 4.72 5.92 -15.00
C ASP A 290 5.22 5.64 -16.42
N THR A 291 5.52 6.71 -17.14
CA THR A 291 6.15 6.66 -18.47
C THR A 291 6.77 7.99 -18.85
N ALA A 292 7.85 7.94 -19.64
CA ALA A 292 8.44 9.12 -20.26
C ALA A 292 7.75 9.52 -21.58
N GLU A 293 6.77 8.73 -22.03
CA GLU A 293 6.03 9.01 -23.26
C GLU A 293 4.93 10.04 -23.04
N ALA A 294 4.79 10.98 -23.96
CA ALA A 294 3.77 12.02 -23.90
C ALA A 294 2.39 11.45 -24.29
N LEU A 295 1.50 11.22 -23.31
CA LEU A 295 0.17 10.64 -23.54
C LEU A 295 -0.96 11.67 -23.59
N VAL A 296 -0.66 12.93 -23.27
CA VAL A 296 -1.62 14.03 -23.34
C VAL A 296 -1.01 15.26 -24.04
N PRO A 297 -1.80 16.08 -24.75
CA PRO A 297 -1.32 17.33 -25.30
C PRO A 297 -0.69 18.22 -24.22
N GLY A 298 0.45 18.86 -24.54
CA GLY A 298 1.16 19.72 -23.61
C GLY A 298 2.15 19.00 -22.68
N ASP A 299 2.28 17.70 -22.79
CA ASP A 299 3.41 16.97 -22.22
C ASP A 299 4.58 16.98 -23.22
N THR A 300 5.63 17.71 -22.88
CA THR A 300 6.78 17.97 -23.79
C THR A 300 8.12 17.96 -23.05
N ASN A 301 8.15 17.54 -21.75
CA ASN A 301 9.35 17.60 -20.93
C ASN A 301 10.30 16.41 -21.13
N GLY A 302 9.84 15.31 -21.76
CA GLY A 302 10.64 14.09 -21.95
C GLY A 302 11.04 13.40 -20.63
N LYS A 303 10.27 13.64 -19.57
CA LYS A 303 10.49 13.06 -18.24
C LYS A 303 9.46 11.98 -17.96
N SER A 304 9.80 11.06 -17.06
CA SER A 304 8.83 10.08 -16.58
C SER A 304 7.78 10.78 -15.72
N ASP A 305 6.55 10.70 -16.18
CA ASP A 305 5.38 11.28 -15.53
C ASP A 305 4.38 10.19 -15.12
N ILE A 306 3.59 10.47 -14.08
CA ILE A 306 2.52 9.56 -13.67
C ILE A 306 1.27 9.86 -14.47
N TYR A 307 0.68 8.79 -15.03
CA TYR A 307 -0.59 8.83 -15.74
C TYR A 307 -1.62 7.91 -15.07
N ARG A 308 -2.88 8.29 -15.18
CA ARG A 308 -4.02 7.41 -14.91
C ARG A 308 -4.76 7.13 -16.21
N LEU A 309 -4.85 5.86 -16.59
CA LEU A 309 -5.65 5.37 -17.69
C LEU A 309 -7.06 4.98 -17.19
N ASP A 310 -8.11 5.45 -17.85
CA ASP A 310 -9.43 4.82 -17.75
C ASP A 310 -9.48 3.66 -18.75
N THR A 311 -9.40 2.42 -18.26
CA THR A 311 -9.32 1.20 -19.08
C THR A 311 -10.57 0.96 -19.93
N ARG A 312 -11.71 1.57 -19.59
CA ARG A 312 -12.97 1.45 -20.33
C ARG A 312 -13.01 2.39 -21.54
N THR A 313 -12.54 3.63 -21.35
CA THR A 313 -12.62 4.66 -22.40
C THR A 313 -11.32 4.83 -23.18
N GLY A 314 -10.19 4.34 -22.65
CA GLY A 314 -8.86 4.59 -23.19
C GLY A 314 -8.32 5.99 -22.90
N ALA A 315 -9.00 6.78 -22.07
CA ALA A 315 -8.60 8.15 -21.77
C ALA A 315 -7.45 8.21 -20.76
N TYR A 316 -6.43 9.01 -21.06
CA TYR A 316 -5.30 9.29 -20.17
C TYR A 316 -5.50 10.61 -19.42
N LYS A 317 -5.07 10.65 -18.18
CA LYS A 317 -4.96 11.85 -17.36
C LYS A 317 -3.58 11.92 -16.73
N LYS A 318 -2.83 12.99 -17.01
CA LYS A 318 -1.54 13.26 -16.35
C LYS A 318 -1.78 13.60 -14.88
N VAL A 319 -1.10 12.91 -13.99
CA VAL A 319 -1.20 13.07 -12.54
C VAL A 319 -0.16 14.09 -12.07
N THR A 320 1.08 13.97 -12.52
CA THR A 320 2.18 14.85 -12.12
C THR A 320 2.06 16.22 -12.78
N GLN A 321 1.73 17.22 -11.96
CA GLN A 321 1.61 18.64 -12.36
C GLN A 321 2.03 19.55 -11.20
N LYS A 322 2.59 20.69 -11.51
CA LYS A 322 2.87 21.74 -10.52
C LYS A 322 1.60 22.22 -9.80
N ALA A 323 1.75 22.77 -8.60
CA ALA A 323 0.64 23.27 -7.79
C ALA A 323 -0.24 24.32 -8.49
N GLY A 324 0.33 25.15 -9.35
CA GLY A 324 -0.38 26.12 -10.18
C GLY A 324 -0.77 25.64 -11.57
N GLY A 325 -0.61 24.34 -11.85
CA GLY A 325 -0.70 23.77 -13.20
C GLY A 325 0.64 23.86 -13.95
N GLY A 326 0.71 23.20 -15.10
CA GLY A 326 1.93 23.11 -15.90
C GLY A 326 2.79 21.89 -15.58
N GLN A 327 3.86 21.72 -16.37
CA GLN A 327 4.72 20.55 -16.31
C GLN A 327 5.70 20.60 -15.15
N THR A 328 6.03 19.43 -14.63
CA THR A 328 7.16 19.17 -13.75
C THR A 328 8.47 19.19 -14.53
N GLY A 329 9.60 19.37 -13.86
CA GLY A 329 10.93 19.40 -14.51
C GLY A 329 11.70 18.10 -14.41
N ASP A 330 11.27 17.17 -13.53
CA ASP A 330 11.97 15.96 -13.18
C ASP A 330 11.05 14.74 -13.16
N ASP A 331 11.63 13.57 -13.01
CA ASP A 331 10.96 12.29 -13.13
C ASP A 331 10.07 11.95 -11.92
N SER A 332 9.03 11.15 -12.18
CA SER A 332 8.12 10.61 -11.19
C SER A 332 7.83 9.14 -11.49
N TYR A 333 7.71 8.29 -10.44
CA TYR A 333 7.68 6.85 -10.56
C TYR A 333 6.78 6.18 -9.53
N GLN A 334 6.56 4.86 -9.73
CA GLN A 334 5.90 3.96 -8.76
C GLN A 334 4.58 4.52 -8.23
N PRO A 335 3.57 4.71 -9.06
CA PRO A 335 2.27 5.17 -8.58
C PRO A 335 1.54 4.10 -7.78
N ASP A 336 0.76 4.55 -6.78
CA ASP A 336 -0.25 3.74 -6.13
C ASP A 336 -1.59 4.49 -6.08
N ILE A 337 -2.69 3.83 -6.48
CA ILE A 337 -4.00 4.44 -6.66
C ILE A 337 -5.02 3.93 -5.64
N THR A 338 -5.78 4.84 -5.03
CA THR A 338 -6.88 4.44 -4.14
C THR A 338 -7.94 3.59 -4.83
N PRO A 339 -8.66 2.72 -4.09
CA PRO A 339 -9.72 1.87 -4.66
C PRO A 339 -10.80 2.61 -5.43
N ASP A 340 -11.08 3.88 -5.09
CA ASP A 340 -12.03 4.74 -5.81
C ASP A 340 -11.43 5.43 -7.06
N GLY A 341 -10.14 5.25 -7.32
CA GLY A 341 -9.41 5.85 -8.44
C GLY A 341 -9.20 7.36 -8.33
N ARG A 342 -9.47 7.96 -7.16
CA ARG A 342 -9.42 9.41 -6.96
C ARG A 342 -8.05 9.92 -6.56
N HIS A 343 -7.36 9.25 -5.66
CA HIS A 343 -6.05 9.67 -5.19
C HIS A 343 -4.96 8.80 -5.81
N VAL A 344 -3.86 9.42 -6.18
CA VAL A 344 -2.67 8.72 -6.66
C VAL A 344 -1.50 9.20 -5.83
N ALA A 345 -0.85 8.28 -5.12
CA ALA A 345 0.44 8.50 -4.50
C ALA A 345 1.55 8.19 -5.51
N PHE A 346 2.70 8.80 -5.38
CA PHE A 346 3.85 8.59 -6.27
C PHE A 346 5.13 9.14 -5.67
N ILE A 347 6.24 8.63 -6.15
CA ILE A 347 7.58 9.14 -5.84
C ILE A 347 7.96 10.16 -6.92
N SER A 348 8.58 11.27 -6.53
CA SER A 348 9.03 12.27 -7.49
C SER A 348 10.21 13.08 -6.96
N SER A 349 11.16 13.37 -7.86
CA SER A 349 12.24 14.34 -7.63
C SER A 349 11.87 15.77 -8.07
N ALA A 350 10.66 15.94 -8.62
CA ALA A 350 10.25 17.22 -9.21
C ALA A 350 9.90 18.26 -8.16
N SER A 351 10.36 19.50 -8.40
CA SER A 351 10.01 20.68 -7.61
C SER A 351 8.66 21.28 -8.01
N GLY A 352 8.03 22.00 -7.07
CA GLY A 352 6.81 22.75 -7.33
C GLY A 352 5.54 21.92 -7.41
N LEU A 353 5.56 20.66 -7.01
CA LEU A 353 4.39 19.79 -6.91
C LEU A 353 3.41 20.29 -5.84
N THR A 354 3.92 20.91 -4.78
CA THR A 354 3.13 21.58 -3.73
C THR A 354 3.49 23.07 -3.67
N ALA A 355 2.56 23.90 -3.20
CA ALA A 355 2.83 25.33 -3.01
C ALA A 355 3.88 25.53 -1.90
N GLY A 356 4.97 26.24 -2.21
CA GLY A 356 6.06 26.49 -1.27
C GLY A 356 7.00 25.30 -1.03
N ASP A 357 6.95 24.28 -1.88
CA ASP A 357 7.86 23.15 -1.81
C ASP A 357 9.25 23.56 -2.35
N PRO A 358 10.31 23.56 -1.54
CA PRO A 358 11.64 23.95 -1.98
C PRO A 358 12.36 22.91 -2.83
N ALA A 359 11.76 21.78 -3.09
CA ALA A 359 12.26 20.60 -3.82
C ALA A 359 12.89 19.49 -2.96
N LYS A 360 12.59 18.25 -3.34
CA LYS A 360 13.20 16.98 -2.92
C LYS A 360 12.63 16.31 -1.68
N GLY A 361 11.32 16.13 -1.64
CA GLY A 361 10.77 15.05 -0.81
C GLY A 361 10.29 13.95 -1.73
N PRO A 362 10.61 12.65 -1.52
CA PRO A 362 10.32 11.65 -2.52
C PRO A 362 8.83 11.28 -2.65
N LEU A 363 7.98 11.42 -1.63
CA LEU A 363 6.63 10.85 -1.62
C LEU A 363 5.52 11.91 -1.60
N TYR A 364 4.64 11.83 -2.60
CA TYR A 364 3.51 12.73 -2.79
C TYR A 364 2.19 11.98 -2.98
N VAL A 365 1.08 12.66 -2.73
CA VAL A 365 -0.27 12.21 -3.10
C VAL A 365 -1.03 13.33 -3.78
N ARG A 366 -1.70 13.01 -4.91
CA ARG A 366 -2.57 13.94 -5.62
C ARG A 366 -4.02 13.51 -5.58
N ASP A 367 -4.90 14.43 -5.18
CA ASP A 367 -6.34 14.29 -5.34
C ASP A 367 -6.74 14.73 -6.76
N LEU A 368 -7.14 13.79 -7.58
CA LEU A 368 -7.51 14.03 -9.00
C LEU A 368 -8.83 14.79 -9.16
N LYS A 369 -9.65 14.89 -8.10
CA LYS A 369 -10.89 15.67 -8.09
C LYS A 369 -10.61 17.14 -7.84
N THR A 370 -9.73 17.47 -6.88
CA THR A 370 -9.41 18.84 -6.51
C THR A 370 -8.18 19.39 -7.23
N GLY A 371 -7.34 18.52 -7.78
CA GLY A 371 -6.05 18.86 -8.38
C GLY A 371 -4.97 19.23 -7.36
N LYS A 372 -5.21 19.04 -6.07
CA LYS A 372 -4.22 19.34 -5.02
C LYS A 372 -3.25 18.20 -4.85
N THR A 373 -1.96 18.53 -4.75
CA THR A 373 -0.88 17.61 -4.38
C THR A 373 -0.40 17.94 -2.96
N ARG A 374 0.00 16.91 -2.21
CA ARG A 374 0.56 17.02 -0.86
C ARG A 374 1.77 16.12 -0.72
N ARG A 375 2.75 16.57 0.05
CA ARG A 375 3.90 15.76 0.45
C ARG A 375 3.53 14.86 1.63
N VAL A 376 3.96 13.60 1.59
CA VAL A 376 3.66 12.59 2.60
C VAL A 376 4.80 12.45 3.61
N ASN A 377 6.04 12.29 3.18
CA ASN A 377 7.22 12.11 4.04
C ASN A 377 7.68 13.42 4.69
N VAL A 378 6.88 13.94 5.60
CA VAL A 378 7.14 15.20 6.31
C VAL A 378 7.48 14.91 7.76
N PRO A 379 8.59 15.46 8.32
CA PRO A 379 8.92 15.34 9.72
C PRO A 379 7.78 15.75 10.66
N GLN A 380 7.74 15.21 11.86
CA GLN A 380 6.69 15.49 12.85
C GLN A 380 6.60 16.99 13.19
N GLY A 381 7.73 17.69 13.23
CA GLY A 381 7.82 19.12 13.45
C GLY A 381 7.62 19.98 12.19
N GLY A 382 7.36 19.38 11.04
CA GLY A 382 7.40 20.05 9.73
C GLY A 382 8.82 20.15 9.17
N GLY A 383 8.97 20.82 8.03
CA GLY A 383 10.26 20.94 7.35
C GLY A 383 10.53 19.84 6.34
N GLU A 384 11.81 19.63 6.01
CA GLU A 384 12.23 18.66 5.01
C GLU A 384 12.72 17.37 5.66
N SER A 385 12.41 16.24 5.03
CA SER A 385 13.00 14.95 5.33
C SER A 385 14.43 14.90 4.79
N GLU A 386 15.34 14.32 5.57
CA GLU A 386 16.72 14.03 5.13
C GLU A 386 16.80 12.76 4.27
N ASP A 387 15.65 12.21 3.89
CA ASP A 387 15.55 10.98 3.13
C ASP A 387 16.26 11.10 1.78
N GLN A 388 17.16 10.16 1.50
CA GLN A 388 17.92 10.09 0.25
C GLN A 388 17.46 8.92 -0.64
N GLY A 389 16.61 8.04 -0.11
CA GLY A 389 16.21 6.79 -0.73
C GLY A 389 14.85 6.82 -1.42
N TRP A 390 14.55 5.71 -2.08
CA TRP A 390 13.24 5.40 -2.64
C TRP A 390 12.46 4.60 -1.61
N PRO A 391 11.39 5.16 -1.00
CA PRO A 391 10.62 4.45 0.01
C PRO A 391 9.77 3.34 -0.62
N ALA A 392 9.66 2.20 0.06
CA ALA A 392 8.46 1.40 -0.06
C ALA A 392 7.32 2.14 0.63
N TYR A 393 6.11 2.12 0.08
CA TYR A 393 4.98 2.83 0.68
C TYR A 393 3.64 2.20 0.30
N ALA A 394 2.62 2.47 1.12
CA ALA A 394 1.24 2.13 0.85
C ALA A 394 0.28 3.17 1.44
N LEU A 395 -0.95 3.21 0.98
CA LEU A 395 -1.95 4.19 1.41
C LEU A 395 -3.29 3.55 1.80
N SER A 396 -3.94 4.12 2.83
CA SER A 396 -5.31 3.74 3.18
C SER A 396 -6.29 4.07 2.04
N ALA A 397 -7.44 3.39 2.01
CA ALA A 397 -8.43 3.56 0.95
C ALA A 397 -8.96 5.00 0.80
N ASP A 398 -8.90 5.81 1.86
CA ASP A 398 -9.32 7.22 1.85
C ASP A 398 -8.16 8.21 1.64
N ALA A 399 -6.95 7.69 1.43
CA ALA A 399 -5.70 8.46 1.29
C ALA A 399 -5.40 9.43 2.44
N LYS A 400 -5.87 9.13 3.66
CA LYS A 400 -5.55 9.95 4.84
C LYS A 400 -4.41 9.39 5.68
N THR A 401 -4.11 8.11 5.52
CA THR A 401 -3.02 7.43 6.22
C THR A 401 -2.09 6.79 5.21
N PHE A 402 -0.80 7.03 5.37
CA PHE A 402 0.26 6.47 4.54
C PHE A 402 1.26 5.77 5.44
N THR A 403 1.73 4.61 5.03
CA THR A 403 2.92 3.99 5.59
C THR A 403 4.05 4.10 4.56
N PHE A 404 5.27 4.28 5.04
CA PHE A 404 6.45 4.38 4.16
C PHE A 404 7.73 4.04 4.93
N THR A 405 8.74 3.61 4.20
CA THR A 405 10.08 3.34 4.74
C THR A 405 10.97 4.55 4.55
N SER A 406 11.92 4.77 5.44
CA SER A 406 12.88 5.86 5.33
C SER A 406 14.15 5.59 6.13
N ASP A 407 15.27 6.08 5.61
CA ASP A 407 16.57 6.12 6.32
C ASP A 407 16.79 7.47 7.04
N ALA A 408 15.81 8.40 6.96
CA ALA A 408 15.93 9.74 7.53
C ALA A 408 15.76 9.73 9.06
N THR A 409 16.73 10.28 9.77
CA THR A 409 16.76 10.34 11.24
C THR A 409 15.93 11.49 11.82
N ASN A 410 15.44 12.39 10.97
CA ASN A 410 14.72 13.60 11.40
C ASN A 410 13.19 13.53 11.28
N LEU A 411 12.63 12.38 10.87
CA LEU A 411 11.17 12.24 10.71
C LEU A 411 10.42 12.27 12.04
N VAL A 412 11.00 11.70 13.08
CA VAL A 412 10.48 11.70 14.45
C VAL A 412 11.61 11.94 15.46
N PRO A 413 11.32 12.50 16.64
CA PRO A 413 12.33 12.61 17.69
C PRO A 413 12.81 11.22 18.17
N GLY A 414 14.09 11.12 18.53
CA GLY A 414 14.65 9.92 19.13
C GLY A 414 14.92 8.79 18.14
N ASP A 415 15.14 9.12 16.89
CA ASP A 415 15.70 8.20 15.90
C ASP A 415 17.23 8.16 16.05
N THR A 416 17.76 7.02 16.49
CA THR A 416 19.16 6.92 16.90
C THR A 416 19.90 5.72 16.30
N ASN A 417 19.20 4.80 15.62
CA ASN A 417 19.82 3.55 15.12
C ASN A 417 20.43 3.68 13.73
N THR A 418 20.19 4.77 12.99
CA THR A 418 20.61 4.98 11.59
C THR A 418 20.18 3.87 10.61
N ALA A 419 19.28 2.99 11.04
CA ALA A 419 18.71 1.94 10.21
C ALA A 419 17.45 2.44 9.52
N ARG A 420 17.07 1.77 8.43
CA ARG A 420 15.78 2.01 7.78
C ARG A 420 14.64 1.64 8.71
N ASP A 421 13.72 2.56 8.88
CA ASP A 421 12.53 2.40 9.71
C ASP A 421 11.24 2.51 8.87
N VAL A 422 10.15 1.96 9.41
CA VAL A 422 8.80 2.14 8.88
C VAL A 422 8.09 3.25 9.65
N PHE A 423 7.52 4.18 8.90
CA PHE A 423 6.76 5.31 9.42
C PHE A 423 5.30 5.28 8.96
N VAL A 424 4.46 5.97 9.70
CA VAL A 424 3.09 6.28 9.29
C VAL A 424 2.87 7.79 9.32
N ARG A 425 2.28 8.33 8.25
CA ARG A 425 1.76 9.70 8.20
C ARG A 425 0.25 9.65 8.20
N ARG A 426 -0.39 10.32 9.17
CA ARG A 426 -1.85 10.37 9.32
C ARG A 426 -2.39 11.76 9.02
N ASN A 427 -3.70 11.82 8.72
CA ASN A 427 -4.46 13.04 8.46
C ASN A 427 -3.89 13.87 7.30
N VAL A 428 -3.39 13.19 6.27
CA VAL A 428 -2.95 13.80 5.02
C VAL A 428 -4.19 14.20 4.22
N SER A 429 -4.84 15.30 4.57
CA SER A 429 -6.10 15.78 3.97
C SER A 429 -6.00 17.15 3.35
#